data_a3e3bb795f419c0785cd68ab1349295c
#
_entry.id   a3e3bb795f419c0785cd68ab1349295c
#
_cell.length_a   1.000
_cell.length_b   1.000
_cell.length_c   1.000
_cell.angle_alpha   90.00
_cell.angle_beta   90.00
_cell.angle_gamma   90.00
#
_symmetry.space_group_name_H-M   'P 1'
#
loop_
_entity.id
_entity.type
_entity.pdbx_description
1 polymer ?
#
loop_
_entity_poly.entity_id
_entity_poly.type
_entity_poly.pdbx_seq_one_letter_code
_entity_poly.pdbx_strand_id
1 'polypeptide(L)'
;EGTQNILDSIHSECKIVFPSTHVVYEGIDQVKKDIKENESMKPVLSYSSSKAINEKQLKDSGKNYIILRLGSVYGYSTDSMRVDIMPNLFSKIASQGGILKLFAGGRQIKSLVPLIDVARCFKFMEEKEDINFETFNLTKETVTVKEVAEICKKHNPKITLRETNDEVP
;
A
#
# COMPACT_ATOMS: atom_id res chain seq x y z
N GLU A 1 -19.29 8.05 5.44
CA GLU A 1 -20.17 7.78 6.60
C GLU A 1 -19.36 7.24 7.79
N GLY A 2 -18.70 6.08 7.71
CA GLY A 2 -17.98 5.47 8.84
C GLY A 2 -16.91 6.36 9.46
N THR A 3 -16.05 6.98 8.67
CA THR A 3 -15.02 7.91 9.18
C THR A 3 -15.66 9.10 9.90
N GLN A 4 -16.74 9.66 9.38
CA GLN A 4 -17.44 10.77 10.03
C GLN A 4 -18.01 10.34 11.38
N ASN A 5 -18.64 9.18 11.45
CA ASN A 5 -19.18 8.65 12.72
C ASN A 5 -18.10 8.50 13.81
N ILE A 6 -16.89 8.05 13.41
CA ILE A 6 -15.75 8.00 14.33
C ILE A 6 -15.35 9.41 14.78
N LEU A 7 -15.20 10.35 13.84
CA LEU A 7 -14.83 11.73 14.14
C LEU A 7 -15.82 12.41 15.09
N ASP A 8 -17.11 12.15 14.92
CA ASP A 8 -18.16 12.72 15.75
C ASP A 8 -18.21 12.12 17.17
N SER A 9 -17.68 10.88 17.32
CA SER A 9 -17.77 10.11 18.57
C SER A 9 -16.53 10.19 19.46
N ILE A 10 -15.35 10.48 18.90
CA ILE A 10 -14.10 10.49 19.66
C ILE A 10 -13.88 11.84 20.37
N HIS A 11 -13.15 11.80 21.49
CA HIS A 11 -12.75 12.99 22.22
C HIS A 11 -11.81 13.89 21.38
N SER A 12 -11.84 15.22 21.64
CA SER A 12 -11.03 16.20 20.89
C SER A 12 -9.52 15.97 21.00
N GLU A 13 -9.06 15.39 22.12
CA GLU A 13 -7.64 15.13 22.38
C GLU A 13 -7.15 13.80 21.79
N CYS A 14 -8.04 13.00 21.21
CA CYS A 14 -7.64 11.73 20.59
C CYS A 14 -6.80 12.00 19.33
N LYS A 15 -5.67 11.31 19.24
CA LYS A 15 -4.87 11.24 18.02
C LYS A 15 -5.39 10.11 17.13
N ILE A 16 -5.58 10.39 15.86
CA ILE A 16 -6.05 9.42 14.86
C ILE A 16 -4.87 9.08 13.95
N VAL A 17 -4.44 7.82 13.95
CA VAL A 17 -3.48 7.32 12.96
C VAL A 17 -4.25 6.58 11.87
N PHE A 18 -4.36 7.16 10.69
CA PHE A 18 -5.25 6.70 9.63
C PHE A 18 -4.47 5.96 8.51
N PRO A 19 -4.77 4.68 8.26
CA PRO A 19 -4.21 3.94 7.12
C PRO A 19 -4.90 4.37 5.82
N SER A 20 -4.25 5.27 5.09
CA SER A 20 -4.59 5.62 3.72
C SER A 20 -3.82 4.74 2.73
N THR A 21 -3.70 5.13 1.49
CA THR A 21 -3.12 4.30 0.43
C THR A 21 -2.38 5.13 -0.61
N HIS A 22 -1.30 4.59 -1.17
CA HIS A 22 -0.58 5.19 -2.29
C HIS A 22 -1.42 5.25 -3.59
N VAL A 23 -2.47 4.41 -3.71
CA VAL A 23 -3.34 4.44 -4.91
C VAL A 23 -4.19 5.71 -5.03
N VAL A 24 -4.15 6.63 -4.06
CA VAL A 24 -4.71 7.98 -4.25
C VAL A 24 -4.00 8.75 -5.38
N TYR A 25 -2.85 8.27 -5.84
CA TYR A 25 -2.06 8.83 -6.95
C TYR A 25 -2.24 8.09 -8.29
N GLU A 26 -3.11 7.07 -8.35
CA GLU A 26 -3.18 6.14 -9.50
C GLU A 26 -3.54 6.78 -10.84
N GLY A 27 -4.24 7.92 -10.85
CA GLY A 27 -4.61 8.66 -12.05
C GLY A 27 -3.54 9.66 -12.55
N ILE A 28 -2.31 9.59 -12.07
CA ILE A 28 -1.21 10.40 -12.62
C ILE A 28 -0.81 9.82 -13.97
N ASP A 29 -0.86 10.65 -15.02
CA ASP A 29 -0.73 10.24 -16.43
C ASP A 29 0.65 9.71 -16.82
N GLN A 30 1.66 9.95 -16.00
CA GLN A 30 3.04 9.52 -16.26
C GLN A 30 3.62 8.78 -15.07
N VAL A 31 4.51 7.83 -15.34
CA VAL A 31 5.30 7.18 -14.28
C VAL A 31 6.14 8.24 -13.57
N LYS A 32 5.83 8.52 -12.32
CA LYS A 32 6.51 9.48 -11.48
C LYS A 32 7.22 8.77 -10.34
N LYS A 33 8.50 9.05 -10.16
CA LYS A 33 9.29 8.56 -9.03
C LYS A 33 9.29 9.60 -7.91
N ASP A 34 9.50 9.15 -6.69
CA ASP A 34 9.66 10.00 -5.50
C ASP A 34 8.49 10.99 -5.29
N ILE A 35 7.27 10.48 -5.44
CA ILE A 35 6.04 11.26 -5.21
C ILE A 35 6.04 11.76 -3.76
N LYS A 36 5.95 13.07 -3.59
CA LYS A 36 5.85 13.71 -2.28
C LYS A 36 4.40 13.77 -1.79
N GLU A 37 4.21 13.93 -0.49
CA GLU A 37 2.90 13.96 0.15
C GLU A 37 2.03 15.14 -0.27
N ASN A 38 2.65 16.24 -0.72
CA ASN A 38 1.96 17.41 -1.26
C ASN A 38 1.57 17.30 -2.74
N GLU A 39 1.90 16.17 -3.39
CA GLU A 39 1.46 15.91 -4.75
C GLU A 39 -0.07 15.79 -4.82
N SER A 40 -0.65 16.32 -5.89
CA SER A 40 -2.09 16.27 -6.12
C SER A 40 -2.58 14.83 -6.23
N MET A 41 -3.53 14.46 -5.39
CA MET A 41 -4.20 13.17 -5.50
C MET A 41 -5.06 13.13 -6.77
N LYS A 42 -5.00 12.01 -7.48
CA LYS A 42 -5.83 11.71 -8.66
C LYS A 42 -6.44 10.30 -8.51
N PRO A 43 -7.37 10.10 -7.56
CA PRO A 43 -7.99 8.81 -7.37
C PRO A 43 -8.93 8.50 -8.56
N VAL A 44 -8.91 7.25 -9.03
CA VAL A 44 -9.73 6.78 -10.16
C VAL A 44 -10.76 5.74 -9.69
N LEU A 45 -10.34 4.81 -8.83
CA LEU A 45 -11.20 3.75 -8.33
C LEU A 45 -12.03 4.20 -7.13
N SER A 46 -13.16 3.54 -6.89
CA SER A 46 -14.00 3.81 -5.71
C SER A 46 -13.24 3.70 -4.39
N TYR A 47 -12.31 2.75 -4.31
CA TYR A 47 -11.46 2.58 -3.12
C TYR A 47 -10.56 3.80 -2.87
N SER A 48 -9.78 4.20 -3.87
CA SER A 48 -8.88 5.36 -3.77
C SER A 48 -9.64 6.67 -3.55
N SER A 49 -10.78 6.85 -4.22
CA SER A 49 -11.68 7.98 -4.02
C SER A 49 -12.22 8.04 -2.59
N SER A 50 -12.64 6.90 -2.03
CA SER A 50 -13.11 6.84 -0.64
C SER A 50 -12.02 7.21 0.36
N LYS A 51 -10.78 6.75 0.13
CA LYS A 51 -9.63 7.09 0.99
C LYS A 51 -9.28 8.58 0.89
N ALA A 52 -9.29 9.18 -0.31
CA ALA A 52 -9.07 10.61 -0.50
C ALA A 52 -10.14 11.46 0.22
N ILE A 53 -11.42 11.06 0.16
CA ILE A 53 -12.50 11.70 0.91
C ILE A 53 -12.24 11.59 2.42
N ASN A 54 -11.83 10.43 2.92
CA ASN A 54 -11.54 10.23 4.34
C ASN A 54 -10.36 11.09 4.80
N GLU A 55 -9.29 11.20 4.00
CA GLU A 55 -8.18 12.12 4.30
C GLU A 55 -8.67 13.58 4.43
N LYS A 56 -9.55 13.99 3.53
CA LYS A 56 -10.15 15.33 3.59
C LYS A 56 -10.98 15.52 4.86
N GLN A 57 -11.84 14.55 5.22
CA GLN A 57 -12.64 14.62 6.45
C GLN A 57 -11.76 14.74 7.70
N LEU A 58 -10.65 13.99 7.77
CA LEU A 58 -9.68 14.09 8.86
C LEU A 58 -9.06 15.50 8.95
N LYS A 59 -8.60 16.03 7.81
CA LYS A 59 -7.99 17.37 7.73
C LYS A 59 -8.96 18.48 8.12
N ASP A 60 -10.21 18.35 7.72
CA ASP A 60 -11.27 19.36 8.00
C ASP A 60 -11.85 19.22 9.42
N SER A 61 -11.60 18.12 10.13
CA SER A 61 -12.22 17.82 11.43
C SER A 61 -11.70 18.67 12.60
N GLY A 62 -10.54 19.30 12.44
CA GLY A 62 -9.84 19.99 13.53
C GLY A 62 -9.25 19.06 14.60
N LYS A 63 -9.42 17.73 14.47
CA LYS A 63 -8.85 16.75 15.38
C LYS A 63 -7.42 16.39 14.99
N ASN A 64 -6.63 15.97 15.97
CA ASN A 64 -5.26 15.54 15.74
C ASN A 64 -5.22 14.27 14.88
N TYR A 65 -4.47 14.29 13.78
CA TYR A 65 -4.37 13.17 12.86
C TYR A 65 -2.94 12.94 12.36
N ILE A 66 -2.68 11.69 11.99
CA ILE A 66 -1.57 11.28 11.16
C ILE A 66 -2.15 10.41 10.04
N ILE A 67 -1.86 10.74 8.80
CA ILE A 67 -2.28 9.96 7.63
C ILE A 67 -1.08 9.20 7.09
N LEU A 68 -1.18 7.88 7.00
CA LEU A 68 -0.15 7.01 6.42
C LEU A 68 -0.65 6.46 5.08
N ARG A 69 -0.13 6.96 3.96
CA ARG A 69 -0.41 6.45 2.61
C ARG A 69 0.47 5.24 2.36
N LEU A 70 -0.09 4.07 2.65
CA LEU A 70 0.63 2.79 2.58
C LEU A 70 0.88 2.37 1.13
N GLY A 71 2.08 1.90 0.84
CA GLY A 71 2.37 1.07 -0.32
C GLY A 71 1.60 -0.25 -0.27
N SER A 72 1.78 -1.13 -1.24
CA SER A 72 1.20 -2.47 -1.20
C SER A 72 1.78 -3.25 -0.03
N VAL A 73 0.95 -3.49 0.98
CA VAL A 73 1.37 -4.17 2.22
C VAL A 73 1.47 -5.66 1.95
N TYR A 74 2.62 -6.26 2.22
CA TYR A 74 2.85 -7.68 2.05
C TYR A 74 3.48 -8.30 3.31
N GLY A 75 3.35 -9.60 3.46
CA GLY A 75 3.95 -10.36 4.56
C GLY A 75 3.07 -11.51 5.01
N TYR A 76 3.65 -12.34 5.85
CA TYR A 76 2.99 -13.52 6.40
C TYR A 76 2.09 -13.14 7.57
N SER A 77 0.90 -13.73 7.60
CA SER A 77 -0.01 -13.77 8.76
C SER A 77 -0.78 -15.08 8.73
N THR A 78 -0.94 -15.73 9.88
CA THR A 78 -1.70 -16.98 9.98
C THR A 78 -3.18 -16.79 9.69
N ASP A 79 -3.75 -15.67 10.13
CA ASP A 79 -5.20 -15.49 10.20
C ASP A 79 -5.76 -14.51 9.17
N SER A 80 -4.96 -13.55 8.71
CA SER A 80 -5.44 -12.42 7.89
C SER A 80 -4.59 -12.10 6.66
N MET A 81 -3.70 -13.03 6.25
CA MET A 81 -2.85 -12.79 5.10
C MET A 81 -3.67 -12.72 3.80
N ARG A 82 -3.61 -11.57 3.14
CA ARG A 82 -4.17 -11.41 1.80
C ARG A 82 -3.29 -12.09 0.77
N VAL A 83 -3.72 -13.26 0.31
CA VAL A 83 -2.96 -14.06 -0.67
C VAL A 83 -3.07 -13.54 -2.11
N ASP A 84 -3.98 -12.63 -2.39
CA ASP A 84 -4.21 -12.00 -3.70
C ASP A 84 -3.26 -10.81 -3.96
N ILE A 85 -2.58 -10.29 -2.95
CA ILE A 85 -1.53 -9.27 -3.11
C ILE A 85 -0.33 -9.90 -3.80
N MET A 86 0.19 -9.27 -4.85
CA MET A 86 1.19 -9.83 -5.77
C MET A 86 2.38 -10.50 -5.07
N PRO A 87 3.10 -9.91 -4.10
CA PRO A 87 4.22 -10.61 -3.46
C PRO A 87 3.80 -11.87 -2.68
N ASN A 88 2.65 -11.82 -2.00
CA ASN A 88 2.11 -12.96 -1.26
C ASN A 88 1.65 -14.07 -2.22
N LEU A 89 0.97 -13.70 -3.31
CA LEU A 89 0.54 -14.63 -4.36
C LEU A 89 1.74 -15.31 -5.02
N PHE A 90 2.77 -14.54 -5.38
CA PHE A 90 3.97 -15.07 -6.00
C PHE A 90 4.71 -16.03 -5.06
N SER A 91 4.82 -15.68 -3.79
CA SER A 91 5.42 -16.55 -2.77
C SER A 91 4.64 -17.87 -2.62
N LYS A 92 3.30 -17.81 -2.61
CA LYS A 92 2.42 -18.98 -2.56
C LYS A 92 2.62 -19.89 -3.78
N ILE A 93 2.56 -19.33 -4.99
CA ILE A 93 2.76 -20.10 -6.23
C ILE A 93 4.18 -20.68 -6.27
N ALA A 94 5.18 -19.90 -5.86
CA ALA A 94 6.56 -20.34 -5.83
C ALA A 94 6.78 -21.49 -4.84
N SER A 95 6.15 -21.47 -3.67
CA SER A 95 6.25 -22.58 -2.71
C SER A 95 5.75 -23.92 -3.26
N GLN A 96 4.82 -23.85 -4.22
CA GLN A 96 4.22 -25.03 -4.88
C GLN A 96 4.94 -25.43 -6.18
N GLY A 97 6.01 -24.74 -6.57
CA GLY A 97 6.73 -25.00 -7.83
C GLY A 97 5.93 -24.64 -9.09
N GLY A 98 5.01 -23.70 -8.98
CA GLY A 98 4.08 -23.32 -10.04
C GLY A 98 4.66 -22.35 -11.09
N ILE A 99 3.75 -21.79 -11.90
CA ILE A 99 4.09 -20.86 -12.98
C ILE A 99 3.71 -19.43 -12.55
N LEU A 100 4.67 -18.52 -12.52
CA LEU A 100 4.42 -17.09 -12.33
C LEU A 100 4.20 -16.43 -13.69
N LYS A 101 2.98 -15.94 -13.93
CA LYS A 101 2.64 -15.18 -15.14
C LYS A 101 3.03 -13.71 -14.96
N LEU A 102 3.77 -13.18 -15.91
CA LEU A 102 4.26 -11.81 -15.95
C LEU A 102 3.53 -11.05 -17.07
N PHE A 103 2.40 -10.43 -16.74
CA PHE A 103 1.63 -9.63 -17.67
C PHE A 103 2.45 -8.42 -18.14
N ALA A 104 2.34 -8.07 -19.42
CA ALA A 104 3.15 -7.03 -20.07
C ALA A 104 4.65 -7.16 -19.74
N GLY A 105 5.18 -8.40 -19.65
CA GLY A 105 6.58 -8.70 -19.31
C GLY A 105 6.97 -8.37 -17.87
N GLY A 106 6.02 -8.12 -16.98
CA GLY A 106 6.28 -7.81 -15.57
C GLY A 106 6.93 -6.45 -15.32
N ARG A 107 6.78 -5.48 -16.25
CA ARG A 107 7.38 -4.15 -16.18
C ARG A 107 6.71 -3.18 -15.20
N GLN A 108 5.54 -3.54 -14.69
CA GLN A 108 4.78 -2.71 -13.75
C GLN A 108 5.60 -2.43 -12.48
N ILE A 109 5.68 -1.17 -12.12
CA ILE A 109 6.36 -0.71 -10.89
C ILE A 109 5.38 -0.81 -9.73
N LYS A 110 5.85 -1.34 -8.60
CA LYS A 110 5.10 -1.48 -7.36
C LYS A 110 5.89 -0.87 -6.20
N SER A 111 5.21 -0.06 -5.40
CA SER A 111 5.73 0.40 -4.13
C SER A 111 5.25 -0.56 -3.04
N LEU A 112 6.18 -1.21 -2.38
CA LEU A 112 5.90 -2.28 -1.41
C LEU A 112 6.30 -1.86 0.00
N VAL A 113 5.58 -2.36 1.00
CA VAL A 113 5.93 -2.22 2.41
C VAL A 113 5.62 -3.50 3.18
N PRO A 114 6.58 -4.04 3.96
CA PRO A 114 6.34 -5.20 4.81
C PRO A 114 5.33 -4.90 5.91
N LEU A 115 4.44 -5.84 6.20
CA LEU A 115 3.44 -5.72 7.26
C LEU A 115 4.06 -5.37 8.62
N ILE A 116 5.22 -5.97 8.94
CA ILE A 116 5.91 -5.68 10.20
C ILE A 116 6.38 -4.22 10.28
N ASP A 117 6.79 -3.63 9.17
CA ASP A 117 7.22 -2.22 9.15
C ASP A 117 6.02 -1.28 9.25
N VAL A 118 4.86 -1.67 8.69
CA VAL A 118 3.60 -0.95 8.91
C VAL A 118 3.23 -0.97 10.39
N ALA A 119 3.24 -2.13 11.04
CA ALA A 119 2.94 -2.25 12.48
C ALA A 119 3.88 -1.41 13.35
N ARG A 120 5.18 -1.45 13.05
CA ARG A 120 6.20 -0.63 13.74
C ARG A 120 5.94 0.88 13.55
N CYS A 121 5.57 1.28 12.33
CA CYS A 121 5.25 2.68 12.05
C CYS A 121 4.02 3.14 12.83
N PHE A 122 2.95 2.35 12.86
CA PHE A 122 1.76 2.69 13.65
C PHE A 122 2.09 2.87 15.13
N LYS A 123 2.82 1.91 15.71
CA LYS A 123 3.29 2.01 17.12
C LYS A 123 4.13 3.26 17.35
N PHE A 124 5.09 3.53 16.45
CA PHE A 124 5.92 4.73 16.52
C PHE A 124 5.09 6.01 16.49
N MET A 125 4.10 6.11 15.61
CA MET A 125 3.25 7.29 15.49
C MET A 125 2.31 7.47 16.69
N GLU A 126 1.89 6.38 17.33
CA GLU A 126 1.12 6.40 18.57
C GLU A 126 1.95 6.99 19.72
N GLU A 127 3.21 6.57 19.84
CA GLU A 127 4.13 6.97 20.94
C GLU A 127 4.69 8.39 20.79
N LYS A 128 4.64 8.99 19.57
CA LYS A 128 5.18 10.33 19.29
C LYS A 128 4.15 11.42 19.48
N GLU A 129 4.29 12.18 20.55
CA GLU A 129 3.37 13.31 20.87
C GLU A 129 3.62 14.54 19.99
N ASP A 130 4.85 14.72 19.50
CA ASP A 130 5.30 15.89 18.73
C ASP A 130 4.96 15.79 17.21
N ILE A 131 4.48 14.65 16.72
CA ILE A 131 4.06 14.48 15.32
C ILE A 131 2.52 14.57 15.25
N ASN A 132 2.02 15.64 14.64
CA ASN A 132 0.60 15.95 14.59
C ASN A 132 0.24 16.65 13.28
N PHE A 133 -0.96 16.42 12.75
CA PHE A 133 -1.50 17.03 11.52
C PHE A 133 -0.66 16.76 10.27
N GLU A 134 -0.03 15.59 10.22
CA GLU A 134 0.91 15.22 9.18
C GLU A 134 0.39 14.10 8.27
N THR A 135 0.94 14.06 7.08
CA THR A 135 0.70 12.99 6.09
C THR A 135 2.04 12.44 5.65
N PHE A 136 2.18 11.11 5.62
CA PHE A 136 3.40 10.42 5.17
C PHE A 136 3.09 9.34 4.15
N ASN A 137 3.92 9.24 3.12
CA ASN A 137 3.97 8.07 2.25
C ASN A 137 4.80 6.97 2.94
N LEU A 138 4.19 5.84 3.23
CA LEU A 138 4.84 4.72 3.88
C LEU A 138 5.11 3.61 2.87
N THR A 139 6.32 3.57 2.35
CA THR A 139 6.84 2.53 1.46
C THR A 139 8.25 2.15 1.89
N LYS A 140 8.71 0.96 1.52
CA LYS A 140 10.07 0.52 1.80
C LYS A 140 10.88 0.35 0.53
N GLU A 141 10.28 -0.24 -0.47
CA GLU A 141 10.96 -0.58 -1.71
C GLU A 141 10.08 -0.33 -2.94
N THR A 142 10.72 0.06 -4.03
CA THR A 142 10.07 0.23 -5.32
C THR A 142 10.70 -0.77 -6.27
N VAL A 143 9.91 -1.71 -6.74
CA VAL A 143 10.34 -2.86 -7.56
C VAL A 143 9.39 -3.09 -8.73
N THR A 144 9.87 -3.77 -9.75
CA THR A 144 9.01 -4.30 -10.81
C THR A 144 8.43 -5.65 -10.41
N VAL A 145 7.32 -6.01 -11.01
CA VAL A 145 6.72 -7.34 -10.85
C VAL A 145 7.71 -8.44 -11.25
N LYS A 146 8.52 -8.20 -12.29
CA LYS A 146 9.57 -9.12 -12.75
C LYS A 146 10.65 -9.35 -11.71
N GLU A 147 11.15 -8.29 -11.06
CA GLU A 147 12.15 -8.41 -9.99
C GLU A 147 11.64 -9.28 -8.84
N VAL A 148 10.39 -9.12 -8.42
CA VAL A 148 9.80 -9.98 -7.38
C VAL A 148 9.72 -11.44 -7.84
N ALA A 149 9.34 -11.68 -9.09
CA ALA A 149 9.31 -13.04 -9.65
C ALA A 149 10.70 -13.68 -9.73
N GLU A 150 11.73 -12.91 -10.07
CA GLU A 150 13.11 -13.36 -10.09
C GLU A 150 13.61 -13.71 -8.68
N ILE A 151 13.25 -12.95 -7.67
CA ILE A 151 13.52 -13.29 -6.26
C ILE A 151 12.87 -14.63 -5.92
N CYS A 152 11.60 -14.83 -6.26
CA CYS A 152 10.92 -16.11 -6.06
C CYS A 152 11.63 -17.27 -6.81
N LYS A 153 12.05 -17.04 -8.05
CA LYS A 153 12.80 -18.01 -8.85
C LYS A 153 14.14 -18.38 -8.24
N LYS A 154 14.84 -17.40 -7.65
CA LYS A 154 16.11 -17.64 -6.95
C LYS A 154 15.91 -18.55 -5.73
N HIS A 155 14.81 -18.37 -4.98
CA HIS A 155 14.50 -19.19 -3.79
C HIS A 155 13.93 -20.57 -4.15
N ASN A 156 13.17 -20.70 -5.24
CA ASN A 156 12.71 -21.98 -5.77
C ASN A 156 12.98 -22.11 -7.27
N PRO A 157 14.11 -22.69 -7.68
CA PRO A 157 14.46 -22.86 -9.10
C PRO A 157 13.47 -23.71 -9.92
N LYS A 158 12.57 -24.47 -9.28
CA LYS A 158 11.57 -25.30 -9.95
C LYS A 158 10.44 -24.49 -10.58
N ILE A 159 10.21 -23.24 -10.14
CA ILE A 159 9.16 -22.41 -10.73
C ILE A 159 9.51 -22.00 -12.16
N THR A 160 8.46 -21.75 -12.96
CA THR A 160 8.59 -21.21 -14.31
C THR A 160 8.11 -19.77 -14.34
N LEU A 161 8.90 -18.87 -14.92
CA LEU A 161 8.45 -17.50 -15.25
C LEU A 161 7.91 -17.51 -16.68
N ARG A 162 6.66 -17.06 -16.86
CA ARG A 162 6.01 -16.95 -18.17
C ARG A 162 5.63 -15.50 -18.45
N GLU A 163 6.37 -14.87 -19.32
CA GLU A 163 6.02 -13.55 -19.83
C GLU A 163 4.85 -13.65 -20.81
N THR A 164 3.90 -12.73 -20.71
CA THR A 164 2.80 -12.56 -21.66
C THR A 164 2.72 -11.12 -22.11
N ASN A 165 2.19 -10.92 -23.33
CA ASN A 165 1.92 -9.58 -23.85
C ASN A 165 0.54 -9.07 -23.42
N ASP A 166 -0.24 -9.91 -22.73
CA ASP A 166 -1.56 -9.54 -22.26
C ASP A 166 -1.46 -8.38 -21.27
N GLU A 167 -2.45 -7.51 -21.30
CA GLU A 167 -2.61 -6.45 -20.29
C GLU A 167 -2.87 -7.05 -18.91
N VAL A 168 -2.59 -6.26 -17.89
CA VAL A 168 -2.88 -6.64 -16.50
C VAL A 168 -4.39 -6.66 -16.31
N PRO A 169 -4.98 -7.77 -15.83
CA PRO A 169 -6.41 -7.89 -15.61
C PRO A 169 -6.92 -6.94 -14.50
#